data_4bd6dd2c2bd9a195af15e5e49b5455c5
#
_entry.id   4bd6dd2c2bd9a195af15e5e49b5455c5
#
_cell.length_a   1.000
_cell.length_b   1.000
_cell.length_c   1.000
_cell.angle_alpha   90.00
_cell.angle_beta   90.00
_cell.angle_gamma   90.00
#
_symmetry.space_group_name_H-M   'P 1'
#
loop_
_entity.id
_entity.type
_entity.pdbx_description
1 polymer ?
#
loop_
_entity_poly.entity_id
_entity_poly.type
_entity_poly.pdbx_seq_one_letter_code
_entity_poly.pdbx_strand_id
1 'polypeptide(L)'
;MKGAKIVFIALVAAFLLSEFSVVVSAKPSKTSWTFMVYLDADNNLDPYGPLNVQQMSTGLMPGANVNVIVLMDRLDQPAYLYKVTHDSVEVILSLGEVDMGSSKTLAWFVKYVLKKYSAEHYLLDLWDHGGGYRGVCWDESSGNHLSPHDIETALTEAEQNYQVKIDIVGFDACLMGMVEVCYELKDVTNIVIGSEMLIPGYGWPYESIMQYLSANPNVDPCTFSKEIVEQYVSYYANMKSAYFVQLSAIDEAKVPEMAESLNAFADHLSQNIDTCKGIIADARGASQQKFIMGTMGVYYYIDLYKFAEIIKEKAEDEVVDMLALNLMKEIDAMVFAEDHINPQGNLDAKQFGLTINFPPNLQAYSSGYEMYVQCFVKETTWLNLLMTYYKAT
;
A
#
# COMPACT_ATOMS: atom_id res chain seq x y z
N MET A 1 74.15 75.08 22.53
CA MET A 1 73.24 75.01 23.67
C MET A 1 72.14 73.94 23.27
N LYS A 2 72.11 72.97 23.99
CA LYS A 2 71.39 71.69 24.10
C LYS A 2 70.09 71.54 23.29
N GLY A 3 70.11 70.68 22.27
CA GLY A 3 68.96 70.19 21.57
C GLY A 3 68.44 68.92 22.20
N ALA A 4 67.17 68.86 22.48
CA ALA A 4 66.49 67.66 22.97
C ALA A 4 66.04 66.81 21.77
N LYS A 5 66.48 65.55 21.74
CA LYS A 5 65.96 64.56 20.80
C LYS A 5 64.68 63.91 21.35
N ILE A 6 63.59 64.04 20.64
CA ILE A 6 62.33 63.35 20.91
C ILE A 6 62.38 62.01 20.20
N VAL A 7 62.34 60.92 20.96
CA VAL A 7 62.26 59.56 20.42
C VAL A 7 60.77 59.23 20.30
N PHE A 8 60.32 58.97 19.07
CA PHE A 8 58.97 58.48 18.80
C PHE A 8 58.98 56.94 18.90
N ILE A 9 58.34 56.43 19.89
CA ILE A 9 58.05 54.95 20.01
C ILE A 9 56.73 54.65 19.28
N ALA A 10 56.82 53.98 18.12
CA ALA A 10 55.67 53.47 17.42
C ALA A 10 55.27 52.12 18.02
N LEU A 11 54.10 52.12 18.72
CA LEU A 11 53.44 50.89 19.20
C LEU A 11 52.68 50.26 18.00
N VAL A 12 53.24 49.16 17.47
CA VAL A 12 52.52 48.31 16.51
C VAL A 12 51.58 47.39 17.32
N ALA A 13 50.32 47.74 17.37
CA ALA A 13 49.29 46.86 17.89
C ALA A 13 48.94 45.78 16.83
N ALA A 14 49.46 44.58 17.00
CA ALA A 14 49.05 43.41 16.21
C ALA A 14 47.66 42.97 16.66
N PHE A 15 46.64 43.29 15.87
CA PHE A 15 45.29 42.71 16.01
C PHE A 15 45.36 41.27 15.52
N LEU A 16 45.40 40.31 16.45
CA LEU A 16 45.12 38.89 16.19
C LEU A 16 43.60 38.74 15.96
N LEU A 17 43.20 38.76 14.70
CA LEU A 17 41.89 38.30 14.29
C LEU A 17 41.87 36.77 14.47
N SER A 18 41.42 36.30 15.63
CA SER A 18 41.02 34.91 15.79
C SER A 18 39.74 34.68 14.97
N GLU A 19 39.88 34.05 13.81
CA GLU A 19 38.74 33.52 13.09
C GLU A 19 38.06 32.46 13.98
N PHE A 20 37.00 32.86 14.65
CA PHE A 20 36.06 31.91 15.22
C PHE A 20 35.34 31.21 14.04
N SER A 21 35.87 30.10 13.59
CA SER A 21 35.13 29.16 12.75
C SER A 21 33.96 28.66 13.56
N VAL A 22 32.79 29.25 13.35
CA VAL A 22 31.51 28.68 13.83
C VAL A 22 31.36 27.37 13.08
N VAL A 23 31.72 26.27 13.73
CA VAL A 23 31.32 24.94 13.27
C VAL A 23 29.83 24.91 13.44
N VAL A 24 29.11 25.26 12.39
CA VAL A 24 27.67 24.94 12.27
C VAL A 24 27.65 23.42 12.26
N SER A 25 27.35 22.82 13.41
CA SER A 25 27.00 21.41 13.48
C SER A 25 25.79 21.26 12.58
N ALA A 26 25.99 20.79 11.35
CA ALA A 26 24.88 20.39 10.52
C ALA A 26 24.05 19.40 11.36
N LYS A 27 22.76 19.70 11.57
CA LYS A 27 21.83 18.66 12.05
C LYS A 27 22.14 17.42 11.22
N PRO A 28 22.28 16.22 11.85
CA PRO A 28 22.41 15.01 11.05
C PRO A 28 21.28 15.02 10.02
N SER A 29 21.64 14.88 8.75
CA SER A 29 20.65 14.81 7.66
C SER A 29 19.70 13.68 8.03
N LYS A 30 18.41 13.97 8.01
CA LYS A 30 17.40 12.91 8.14
C LYS A 30 17.73 11.82 7.11
N THR A 31 17.54 10.57 7.46
CA THR A 31 17.54 9.48 6.49
C THR A 31 16.46 9.77 5.44
N SER A 32 16.73 9.49 4.17
CA SER A 32 15.77 9.82 3.11
C SER A 32 14.52 8.93 3.21
N TRP A 33 14.73 7.62 3.37
CA TRP A 33 13.63 6.65 3.47
C TRP A 33 13.74 5.77 4.71
N THR A 34 12.59 5.45 5.27
CA THR A 34 12.42 4.28 6.15
C THR A 34 11.39 3.33 5.52
N PHE A 35 11.89 2.17 5.10
CA PHE A 35 11.10 1.07 4.54
C PHE A 35 10.78 0.11 5.68
N MET A 36 9.51 0.02 6.04
CA MET A 36 8.98 -0.85 7.10
C MET A 36 8.32 -2.06 6.47
N VAL A 37 8.62 -3.27 6.97
CA VAL A 37 7.94 -4.49 6.57
C VAL A 37 7.30 -5.14 7.79
N TYR A 38 5.99 -5.25 7.75
CA TYR A 38 5.19 -5.99 8.71
C TYR A 38 4.93 -7.37 8.12
N LEU A 39 5.80 -8.30 8.44
CA LEU A 39 5.92 -9.59 7.79
C LEU A 39 5.30 -10.68 8.67
N ASP A 40 4.07 -11.03 8.37
CA ASP A 40 3.37 -12.14 9.00
C ASP A 40 3.61 -13.43 8.19
N ALA A 41 4.51 -14.25 8.69
CA ALA A 41 4.83 -15.57 8.16
C ALA A 41 4.40 -16.69 9.12
N ASP A 42 3.50 -16.39 10.07
CA ASP A 42 2.93 -17.40 10.96
C ASP A 42 1.80 -18.19 10.28
N ASN A 43 2.14 -18.79 9.14
CA ASN A 43 1.26 -19.60 8.32
C ASN A 43 2.09 -20.40 7.28
N ASN A 44 1.45 -20.96 6.25
CA ASN A 44 2.11 -21.74 5.21
C ASN A 44 3.09 -20.91 4.33
N LEU A 45 3.14 -19.59 4.45
CA LEU A 45 4.12 -18.74 3.77
C LEU A 45 5.44 -18.61 4.57
N ASP A 46 5.56 -19.23 5.75
CA ASP A 46 6.77 -19.24 6.59
C ASP A 46 8.10 -19.38 5.83
N PRO A 47 8.25 -20.28 4.85
CA PRO A 47 9.52 -20.45 4.14
C PRO A 47 9.95 -19.22 3.31
N TYR A 48 9.01 -18.35 2.91
CA TYR A 48 9.29 -17.20 2.05
C TYR A 48 9.75 -15.96 2.82
N GLY A 49 9.29 -15.77 4.07
CA GLY A 49 9.66 -14.62 4.89
C GLY A 49 11.18 -14.41 4.99
N PRO A 50 11.96 -15.40 5.47
CA PRO A 50 13.41 -15.26 5.54
C PRO A 50 14.09 -15.05 4.19
N LEU A 51 13.53 -15.57 3.09
CA LEU A 51 14.06 -15.37 1.74
C LEU A 51 13.91 -13.90 1.31
N ASN A 52 12.76 -13.29 1.58
CA ASN A 52 12.53 -11.89 1.25
C ASN A 52 13.39 -10.96 2.11
N VAL A 53 13.58 -11.24 3.41
CA VAL A 53 14.52 -10.50 4.26
C VAL A 53 15.96 -10.60 3.73
N GLN A 54 16.38 -11.77 3.25
CA GLN A 54 17.69 -11.95 2.62
C GLN A 54 17.81 -11.16 1.31
N GLN A 55 16.78 -11.12 0.48
CA GLN A 55 16.74 -10.30 -0.74
C GLN A 55 16.90 -8.81 -0.41
N MET A 56 16.22 -8.31 0.64
CA MET A 56 16.39 -6.93 1.09
C MET A 56 17.85 -6.64 1.45
N SER A 57 18.49 -7.53 2.21
CA SER A 57 19.89 -7.38 2.62
C SER A 57 20.84 -7.40 1.42
N THR A 58 20.61 -8.29 0.45
CA THR A 58 21.42 -8.41 -0.76
C THR A 58 21.27 -7.18 -1.66
N GLY A 59 20.06 -6.62 -1.76
CA GLY A 59 19.77 -5.48 -2.62
C GLY A 59 20.26 -4.14 -2.06
N LEU A 60 20.40 -4.00 -0.74
CA LEU A 60 20.92 -2.77 -0.15
C LEU A 60 22.40 -2.54 -0.55
N MET A 61 22.76 -1.29 -0.86
CA MET A 61 24.13 -0.89 -1.14
C MET A 61 24.86 -0.46 0.13
N PRO A 62 26.20 -0.63 0.21
CA PRO A 62 26.97 -0.14 1.33
C PRO A 62 26.79 1.37 1.54
N GLY A 63 26.38 1.78 2.74
CA GLY A 63 26.20 3.19 3.10
C GLY A 63 24.94 3.84 2.52
N ALA A 64 23.96 3.05 2.05
CA ALA A 64 22.67 3.56 1.60
C ALA A 64 21.99 4.43 2.67
N ASN A 65 21.45 5.57 2.27
CA ASN A 65 20.71 6.49 3.15
C ASN A 65 19.24 6.03 3.33
N VAL A 66 19.07 4.76 3.69
CA VAL A 66 17.78 4.09 3.86
C VAL A 66 17.81 3.26 5.14
N ASN A 67 16.74 3.33 5.93
CA ASN A 67 16.48 2.36 6.99
C ASN A 67 15.53 1.28 6.45
N VAL A 68 15.86 0.01 6.69
CA VAL A 68 14.97 -1.12 6.42
C VAL A 68 14.74 -1.85 7.74
N ILE A 69 13.49 -1.84 8.22
CA ILE A 69 13.08 -2.38 9.51
C ILE A 69 11.97 -3.39 9.29
N VAL A 70 12.19 -4.61 9.74
CA VAL A 70 11.27 -5.72 9.53
C VAL A 70 10.82 -6.26 10.88
N LEU A 71 9.51 -6.26 11.14
CA LEU A 71 8.92 -7.12 12.15
C LEU A 71 8.51 -8.41 11.45
N MET A 72 9.09 -9.52 11.81
CA MET A 72 8.75 -10.83 11.25
C MET A 72 8.32 -11.79 12.36
N ASP A 73 7.10 -12.28 12.24
CA ASP A 73 6.60 -13.43 12.98
C ASP A 73 6.61 -14.69 12.10
N ARG A 74 6.84 -15.85 12.70
CA ARG A 74 7.01 -17.09 11.95
C ARG A 74 6.37 -18.26 12.68
N LEU A 75 5.82 -19.16 11.92
CA LEU A 75 5.23 -20.39 12.44
C LEU A 75 6.21 -21.14 13.37
N ASP A 76 5.76 -21.45 14.59
CA ASP A 76 6.54 -22.16 15.62
C ASP A 76 7.86 -21.47 16.05
N GLN A 77 8.03 -20.17 15.83
CA GLN A 77 9.21 -19.40 16.22
C GLN A 77 8.81 -18.07 16.86
N PRO A 78 9.65 -17.48 17.72
CA PRO A 78 9.39 -16.16 18.24
C PRO A 78 9.43 -15.08 17.15
N ALA A 79 8.59 -14.06 17.30
CA ALA A 79 8.69 -12.86 16.48
C ALA A 79 9.95 -12.06 16.81
N TYR A 80 10.58 -11.52 15.78
CA TYR A 80 11.76 -10.68 15.87
C TYR A 80 11.58 -9.37 15.13
N LEU A 81 12.10 -8.30 15.74
CA LEU A 81 12.32 -7.05 15.03
C LEU A 81 13.75 -7.01 14.51
N TYR A 82 13.91 -6.82 13.22
CA TYR A 82 15.19 -6.77 12.53
C TYR A 82 15.50 -5.37 11.99
N LYS A 83 16.78 -5.03 11.98
CA LYS A 83 17.33 -4.00 11.12
C LYS A 83 18.13 -4.68 10.01
N VAL A 84 17.74 -4.42 8.77
CA VAL A 84 18.39 -4.97 7.58
C VAL A 84 19.34 -3.93 7.02
N THR A 85 20.56 -4.36 6.71
CA THR A 85 21.59 -3.56 6.07
C THR A 85 22.28 -4.36 4.97
N HIS A 86 23.16 -3.76 4.19
CA HIS A 86 23.94 -4.50 3.20
C HIS A 86 24.66 -5.69 3.85
N ASP A 87 24.42 -6.88 3.32
CA ASP A 87 24.98 -8.16 3.77
C ASP A 87 24.78 -8.49 5.28
N SER A 88 23.80 -7.86 5.95
CA SER A 88 23.56 -8.11 7.37
C SER A 88 22.09 -7.95 7.77
N VAL A 89 21.64 -8.87 8.61
CA VAL A 89 20.31 -8.84 9.25
C VAL A 89 20.54 -8.88 10.77
N GLU A 90 20.31 -7.76 11.45
CA GLU A 90 20.55 -7.60 12.88
C GLU A 90 19.24 -7.75 13.67
N VAL A 91 19.20 -8.62 14.66
CA VAL A 91 18.09 -8.71 15.60
C VAL A 91 18.14 -7.53 16.56
N ILE A 92 17.12 -6.66 16.53
CA ILE A 92 16.98 -5.53 17.45
C ILE A 92 16.25 -5.94 18.73
N LEU A 93 15.15 -6.70 18.57
CA LEU A 93 14.31 -7.18 19.67
C LEU A 93 13.84 -8.62 19.38
N SER A 94 13.71 -9.39 20.46
CA SER A 94 12.97 -10.66 20.47
C SER A 94 11.69 -10.44 21.26
N LEU A 95 10.54 -10.72 20.67
CA LEU A 95 9.23 -10.35 21.20
C LEU A 95 8.45 -11.56 21.76
N GLY A 96 8.91 -12.79 21.46
CA GLY A 96 8.09 -13.98 21.68
C GLY A 96 7.00 -14.06 20.62
N GLU A 97 5.94 -14.80 20.91
CA GLU A 97 4.74 -14.84 20.08
C GLU A 97 4.01 -13.52 20.13
N VAL A 98 3.55 -13.02 18.95
CA VAL A 98 2.78 -11.79 18.83
C VAL A 98 1.59 -12.00 17.89
N ASP A 99 0.48 -11.38 18.17
CA ASP A 99 -0.71 -11.40 17.30
C ASP A 99 -0.51 -10.38 16.17
N MET A 100 -0.05 -10.86 14.99
CA MET A 100 0.14 -10.04 13.80
C MET A 100 -1.18 -9.59 13.17
N GLY A 101 -2.30 -10.25 13.48
CA GLY A 101 -3.65 -9.82 13.11
C GLY A 101 -4.21 -8.70 13.99
N SER A 102 -3.43 -8.15 14.92
CA SER A 102 -3.89 -7.11 15.86
C SER A 102 -3.49 -5.71 15.43
N SER A 103 -4.46 -4.79 15.32
CA SER A 103 -4.19 -3.35 15.09
C SER A 103 -3.25 -2.75 16.14
N LYS A 104 -3.22 -3.29 17.36
CA LYS A 104 -2.31 -2.85 18.42
C LYS A 104 -0.86 -3.23 18.15
N THR A 105 -0.62 -4.42 17.60
CA THR A 105 0.72 -4.88 17.21
C THR A 105 1.23 -4.03 16.06
N LEU A 106 0.41 -3.79 15.05
CA LEU A 106 0.75 -2.91 13.92
C LEU A 106 1.04 -1.48 14.40
N ALA A 107 0.17 -0.90 15.22
CA ALA A 107 0.38 0.43 15.79
C ALA A 107 1.67 0.51 16.63
N TRP A 108 1.97 -0.52 17.43
CA TRP A 108 3.22 -0.59 18.18
C TRP A 108 4.44 -0.60 17.26
N PHE A 109 4.43 -1.43 16.21
CA PHE A 109 5.52 -1.51 15.24
C PHE A 109 5.77 -0.17 14.56
N VAL A 110 4.75 0.42 13.97
CA VAL A 110 4.86 1.72 13.27
C VAL A 110 5.35 2.80 14.22
N LYS A 111 4.79 2.92 15.42
CA LYS A 111 5.22 3.88 16.44
C LYS A 111 6.68 3.65 16.88
N TYR A 112 7.10 2.40 17.05
CA TYR A 112 8.49 2.08 17.37
C TYR A 112 9.43 2.59 16.30
N VAL A 113 9.10 2.32 15.02
CA VAL A 113 9.93 2.71 13.88
C VAL A 113 9.96 4.25 13.73
N LEU A 114 8.82 4.92 13.76
CA LEU A 114 8.76 6.38 13.67
C LEU A 114 9.58 7.07 14.77
N LYS A 115 9.60 6.48 15.97
CA LYS A 115 10.39 7.00 17.11
C LYS A 115 11.89 6.81 16.93
N LYS A 116 12.34 5.72 16.32
CA LYS A 116 13.76 5.30 16.30
C LYS A 116 14.45 5.55 14.97
N TYR A 117 13.72 5.54 13.87
CA TYR A 117 14.23 5.55 12.51
C TYR A 117 13.58 6.69 11.70
N SER A 118 13.81 7.92 12.17
CA SER A 118 13.24 9.12 11.53
C SER A 118 13.79 9.30 10.11
N ALA A 119 12.89 9.51 9.15
CA ALA A 119 13.21 9.72 7.74
C ALA A 119 12.39 10.86 7.13
N GLU A 120 12.68 11.22 5.88
CA GLU A 120 11.89 12.17 5.10
C GLU A 120 10.62 11.49 4.59
N HIS A 121 10.74 10.23 4.13
CA HIS A 121 9.66 9.42 3.59
C HIS A 121 9.56 8.07 4.28
N TYR A 122 8.33 7.54 4.31
CA TYR A 122 8.02 6.27 4.94
C TYR A 122 7.18 5.39 4.02
N LEU A 123 7.60 4.14 3.85
CA LEU A 123 6.81 3.08 3.25
C LEU A 123 6.56 2.00 4.31
N LEU A 124 5.30 1.58 4.43
CA LEU A 124 4.87 0.41 5.19
C LEU A 124 4.38 -0.66 4.22
N ASP A 125 5.05 -1.79 4.20
CA ASP A 125 4.66 -2.97 3.44
C ASP A 125 4.03 -4.00 4.37
N LEU A 126 2.82 -4.44 4.06
CA LEU A 126 2.10 -5.50 4.74
C LEU A 126 2.23 -6.79 3.93
N TRP A 127 3.00 -7.73 4.45
CA TRP A 127 3.40 -8.95 3.77
C TRP A 127 2.71 -10.17 4.36
N ASP A 128 1.85 -10.84 3.60
CA ASP A 128 1.23 -12.12 3.91
C ASP A 128 0.19 -12.53 2.84
N HIS A 129 -0.69 -13.49 3.18
CA HIS A 129 -1.97 -13.69 2.51
C HIS A 129 -2.84 -12.43 2.58
N GLY A 130 -3.52 -12.15 1.46
CA GLY A 130 -4.48 -11.06 1.36
C GLY A 130 -5.84 -11.54 0.88
N GLY A 131 -6.88 -10.88 1.34
CA GLY A 131 -8.28 -11.18 1.02
C GLY A 131 -9.10 -9.96 0.61
N GLY A 132 -8.47 -8.89 0.13
CA GLY A 132 -9.13 -7.63 -0.22
C GLY A 132 -9.81 -7.00 1.00
N TYR A 133 -11.10 -6.68 0.90
CA TYR A 133 -11.85 -6.13 2.03
C TYR A 133 -11.87 -7.03 3.28
N ARG A 134 -11.57 -8.33 3.13
CA ARG A 134 -11.51 -9.26 4.27
C ARG A 134 -10.24 -9.12 5.08
N GLY A 135 -9.22 -8.43 4.54
CA GLY A 135 -8.00 -8.11 5.26
C GLY A 135 -6.75 -8.83 4.81
N VAL A 136 -5.71 -8.72 5.62
CA VAL A 136 -4.34 -9.16 5.40
C VAL A 136 -3.73 -9.62 6.74
N CYS A 137 -2.54 -10.21 6.72
CA CYS A 137 -1.83 -10.70 7.90
C CYS A 137 -2.69 -11.69 8.69
N TRP A 138 -2.82 -12.89 8.11
CA TRP A 138 -3.58 -14.01 8.66
C TRP A 138 -2.67 -14.88 9.52
N ASP A 139 -2.62 -14.54 10.79
CA ASP A 139 -1.83 -15.19 11.83
C ASP A 139 -2.54 -16.47 12.28
N GLU A 140 -1.95 -17.63 11.98
CA GLU A 140 -2.56 -18.93 12.30
C GLU A 140 -2.48 -19.26 13.80
N SER A 141 -1.41 -18.85 14.51
CA SER A 141 -1.25 -19.10 15.96
C SER A 141 -2.25 -18.31 16.78
N SER A 142 -2.47 -17.05 16.45
CA SER A 142 -3.46 -16.19 17.10
C SER A 142 -4.88 -16.42 16.57
N GLY A 143 -5.02 -16.97 15.36
CA GLY A 143 -6.30 -17.14 14.66
C GLY A 143 -6.96 -15.80 14.32
N ASN A 144 -6.15 -14.77 14.05
CA ASN A 144 -6.58 -13.40 13.83
C ASN A 144 -6.06 -12.86 12.48
N HIS A 145 -6.53 -11.68 12.06
CA HIS A 145 -6.06 -11.00 10.85
C HIS A 145 -6.41 -9.50 10.91
N LEU A 146 -5.72 -8.67 10.14
CA LEU A 146 -5.99 -7.24 10.03
C LEU A 146 -7.03 -6.95 8.97
N SER A 147 -8.19 -6.40 9.34
CA SER A 147 -9.10 -5.78 8.37
C SER A 147 -8.54 -4.44 7.88
N PRO A 148 -9.02 -3.88 6.75
CA PRO A 148 -8.67 -2.53 6.32
C PRO A 148 -8.95 -1.46 7.39
N HIS A 149 -10.03 -1.62 8.16
CA HIS A 149 -10.35 -0.73 9.29
C HIS A 149 -9.37 -0.87 10.46
N ASP A 150 -8.83 -2.07 10.73
CA ASP A 150 -7.78 -2.26 11.76
C ASP A 150 -6.49 -1.56 11.35
N ILE A 151 -6.14 -1.57 10.05
CA ILE A 151 -4.98 -0.87 9.51
C ILE A 151 -5.16 0.64 9.66
N GLU A 152 -6.32 1.18 9.27
CA GLU A 152 -6.68 2.59 9.46
C GLU A 152 -6.53 3.01 10.92
N THR A 153 -7.11 2.24 11.84
CA THR A 153 -7.04 2.49 13.28
C THR A 153 -5.60 2.54 13.78
N ALA A 154 -4.76 1.59 13.35
CA ALA A 154 -3.36 1.51 13.75
C ALA A 154 -2.54 2.71 13.25
N LEU A 155 -2.74 3.10 11.99
CA LEU A 155 -2.03 4.22 11.38
C LEU A 155 -2.51 5.58 11.91
N THR A 156 -3.80 5.74 12.16
CA THR A 156 -4.37 6.91 12.85
C THR A 156 -3.74 7.10 14.23
N GLU A 157 -3.63 6.03 15.02
CA GLU A 157 -2.96 6.09 16.34
C GLU A 157 -1.49 6.50 16.20
N ALA A 158 -0.78 5.98 15.22
CA ALA A 158 0.62 6.33 14.98
C ALA A 158 0.78 7.80 14.54
N GLU A 159 -0.04 8.27 13.62
CA GLU A 159 -0.04 9.65 13.14
C GLU A 159 -0.34 10.65 14.27
N GLN A 160 -1.35 10.37 15.10
CA GLN A 160 -1.69 11.23 16.25
C GLN A 160 -0.51 11.36 17.23
N ASN A 161 0.28 10.30 17.40
CA ASN A 161 1.41 10.31 18.33
C ASN A 161 2.66 11.02 17.78
N TYR A 162 2.91 10.92 16.48
CA TYR A 162 4.18 11.39 15.89
C TYR A 162 4.01 12.52 14.88
N GLN A 163 2.79 12.89 14.51
CA GLN A 163 2.47 13.89 13.48
C GLN A 163 3.16 13.57 12.15
N VAL A 164 3.18 12.28 11.79
CA VAL A 164 3.79 11.75 10.58
C VAL A 164 2.76 10.85 9.90
N LYS A 165 2.35 11.21 8.69
CA LYS A 165 1.56 10.38 7.80
C LYS A 165 2.51 9.44 7.03
N ILE A 166 2.13 8.19 6.83
CA ILE A 166 2.88 7.25 6.00
C ILE A 166 2.69 7.63 4.53
N ASP A 167 3.78 7.76 3.76
CA ASP A 167 3.69 8.14 2.35
C ASP A 167 3.09 7.02 1.50
N ILE A 168 3.51 5.78 1.73
CA ILE A 168 3.10 4.62 0.95
C ILE A 168 2.72 3.47 1.90
N VAL A 169 1.51 2.95 1.75
CA VAL A 169 1.13 1.63 2.28
C VAL A 169 1.12 0.65 1.12
N GLY A 170 2.03 -0.32 1.17
CA GLY A 170 2.14 -1.38 0.21
C GLY A 170 1.57 -2.69 0.74
N PHE A 171 1.09 -3.52 -0.16
CA PHE A 171 0.58 -4.85 0.13
C PHE A 171 1.30 -5.88 -0.74
N ASP A 172 2.31 -6.52 -0.18
CA ASP A 172 2.83 -7.78 -0.75
C ASP A 172 1.89 -8.92 -0.33
N ALA A 173 0.65 -8.78 -0.78
CA ALA A 173 -0.50 -9.61 -0.40
C ALA A 173 -1.55 -9.62 -1.51
N CYS A 174 -2.26 -10.76 -1.66
CA CYS A 174 -3.26 -10.96 -2.69
C CYS A 174 -4.46 -10.01 -2.56
N LEU A 175 -5.02 -9.53 -3.69
CA LEU A 175 -6.35 -8.93 -3.80
C LEU A 175 -6.52 -7.57 -3.10
N MET A 176 -5.44 -6.90 -2.68
CA MET A 176 -5.52 -5.66 -1.90
C MET A 176 -5.72 -4.40 -2.77
N GLY A 177 -5.61 -4.47 -4.11
CA GLY A 177 -5.95 -3.41 -5.05
C GLY A 177 -7.47 -3.24 -5.18
N MET A 178 -8.12 -2.66 -4.16
CA MET A 178 -9.57 -2.68 -3.98
C MET A 178 -10.10 -1.34 -3.49
N VAL A 179 -11.24 -0.90 -4.02
CA VAL A 179 -11.89 0.38 -3.65
C VAL A 179 -12.10 0.50 -2.15
N GLU A 180 -12.59 -0.55 -1.53
CA GLU A 180 -12.88 -0.58 -0.10
C GLU A 180 -11.60 -0.40 0.73
N VAL A 181 -10.50 -1.02 0.31
CA VAL A 181 -9.19 -0.89 0.99
C VAL A 181 -8.69 0.55 0.89
N CYS A 182 -8.68 1.13 -0.31
CA CYS A 182 -8.29 2.52 -0.52
C CYS A 182 -9.17 3.48 0.27
N TYR A 183 -10.49 3.25 0.29
CA TYR A 183 -11.41 4.12 1.02
C TYR A 183 -11.16 4.14 2.53
N GLU A 184 -10.86 3.00 3.12
CA GLU A 184 -10.51 2.93 4.56
C GLU A 184 -9.17 3.66 4.83
N LEU A 185 -8.22 3.63 3.88
CA LEU A 185 -6.87 4.16 4.08
C LEU A 185 -6.65 5.61 3.61
N LYS A 186 -7.63 6.24 2.94
CA LYS A 186 -7.51 7.56 2.30
C LYS A 186 -6.98 8.68 3.20
N ASP A 187 -7.29 8.60 4.49
CA ASP A 187 -6.91 9.64 5.45
C ASP A 187 -5.55 9.37 6.12
N VAL A 188 -5.04 8.13 6.08
CA VAL A 188 -3.84 7.69 6.83
C VAL A 188 -2.62 7.40 5.97
N THR A 189 -2.77 7.34 4.64
CA THR A 189 -1.64 7.25 3.70
C THR A 189 -1.86 8.15 2.49
N ASN A 190 -0.80 8.42 1.71
CA ASN A 190 -0.90 9.19 0.48
C ASN A 190 -1.03 8.29 -0.75
N ILE A 191 -0.42 7.09 -0.70
CA ILE A 191 -0.39 6.14 -1.81
C ILE A 191 -0.66 4.74 -1.26
N VAL A 192 -1.49 3.98 -1.97
CA VAL A 192 -1.64 2.54 -1.78
C VAL A 192 -1.01 1.81 -2.97
N ILE A 193 -0.23 0.76 -2.69
CA ILE A 193 0.25 -0.19 -3.70
C ILE A 193 -0.40 -1.53 -3.41
N GLY A 194 -1.19 -2.04 -4.35
CA GLY A 194 -1.92 -3.30 -4.18
C GLY A 194 -2.27 -3.97 -5.51
N SER A 195 -2.56 -5.25 -5.44
CA SER A 195 -2.92 -6.05 -6.61
C SER A 195 -4.42 -6.39 -6.60
N GLU A 196 -5.06 -6.31 -7.75
CA GLU A 196 -6.38 -6.90 -7.98
C GLU A 196 -6.34 -8.43 -7.99
N MET A 197 -5.15 -9.00 -8.18
CA MET A 197 -4.89 -10.41 -8.46
C MET A 197 -4.19 -11.09 -7.27
N LEU A 198 -3.95 -12.39 -7.46
CA LEU A 198 -3.11 -13.14 -6.52
C LEU A 198 -1.64 -12.75 -6.72
N ILE A 199 -0.92 -12.58 -5.62
CA ILE A 199 0.52 -12.42 -5.61
C ILE A 199 1.15 -13.82 -5.41
N PRO A 200 2.09 -14.23 -6.27
CA PRO A 200 2.82 -15.49 -6.07
C PRO A 200 3.63 -15.47 -4.78
N GLY A 201 3.81 -16.62 -4.13
CA GLY A 201 4.48 -16.70 -2.82
C GLY A 201 5.93 -16.18 -2.77
N TYR A 202 6.57 -15.90 -3.91
CA TYR A 202 7.87 -15.21 -3.93
C TYR A 202 7.78 -13.73 -3.58
N GLY A 203 6.57 -13.14 -3.64
CA GLY A 203 6.31 -11.76 -3.27
C GLY A 203 6.92 -10.72 -4.19
N TRP A 204 7.17 -9.56 -3.64
CA TRP A 204 7.83 -8.47 -4.35
C TRP A 204 9.32 -8.75 -4.58
N PRO A 205 9.95 -8.21 -5.64
CA PRO A 205 11.37 -8.42 -5.94
C PRO A 205 12.24 -7.52 -5.06
N TYR A 206 12.30 -7.78 -3.75
CA TYR A 206 12.95 -6.90 -2.76
C TYR A 206 14.41 -6.59 -3.08
N GLU A 207 15.15 -7.52 -3.69
CA GLU A 207 16.54 -7.27 -4.07
C GLU A 207 16.64 -6.07 -5.02
N SER A 208 15.86 -6.07 -6.11
CA SER A 208 15.91 -4.99 -7.09
C SER A 208 15.30 -3.69 -6.57
N ILE A 209 14.22 -3.76 -5.77
CA ILE A 209 13.61 -2.61 -5.11
C ILE A 209 14.62 -1.93 -4.17
N MET A 210 15.35 -2.69 -3.35
CA MET A 210 16.36 -2.14 -2.45
C MET A 210 17.58 -1.59 -3.20
N GLN A 211 17.99 -2.22 -4.31
CA GLN A 211 19.03 -1.67 -5.20
C GLN A 211 18.63 -0.32 -5.75
N TYR A 212 17.41 -0.20 -6.27
CA TYR A 212 16.91 1.06 -6.82
C TYR A 212 16.86 2.15 -5.74
N LEU A 213 16.25 1.85 -4.59
CA LEU A 213 16.11 2.82 -3.49
C LEU A 213 17.47 3.25 -2.93
N SER A 214 18.45 2.33 -2.83
CA SER A 214 19.81 2.64 -2.42
C SER A 214 20.54 3.57 -3.39
N ALA A 215 20.31 3.36 -4.70
CA ALA A 215 20.90 4.18 -5.77
C ALA A 215 20.20 5.54 -5.92
N ASN A 216 18.91 5.63 -5.55
CA ASN A 216 18.06 6.81 -5.70
C ASN A 216 17.42 7.22 -4.36
N PRO A 217 18.21 7.53 -3.32
CA PRO A 217 17.65 7.76 -1.98
C PRO A 217 16.75 9.00 -1.89
N ASN A 218 16.82 9.91 -2.84
CA ASN A 218 16.01 11.13 -2.89
C ASN A 218 14.80 11.00 -3.84
N VAL A 219 14.47 9.79 -4.26
CA VAL A 219 13.27 9.55 -5.08
C VAL A 219 12.01 9.94 -4.32
N ASP A 220 11.07 10.61 -4.99
CA ASP A 220 9.78 10.94 -4.40
C ASP A 220 8.85 9.71 -4.32
N PRO A 221 7.82 9.73 -3.43
CA PRO A 221 6.92 8.60 -3.25
C PRO A 221 6.19 8.14 -4.51
N CYS A 222 5.74 9.06 -5.36
CA CYS A 222 5.03 8.69 -6.59
C CYS A 222 5.95 7.96 -7.59
N THR A 223 7.16 8.48 -7.78
CA THR A 223 8.16 7.85 -8.66
C THR A 223 8.59 6.48 -8.11
N PHE A 224 8.79 6.36 -6.80
CA PHE A 224 9.16 5.09 -6.18
C PHE A 224 8.04 4.05 -6.28
N SER A 225 6.79 4.46 -6.13
CA SER A 225 5.64 3.55 -6.30
C SER A 225 5.52 3.00 -7.73
N LYS A 226 5.75 3.85 -8.76
CA LYS A 226 5.81 3.40 -10.16
C LYS A 226 6.91 2.37 -10.38
N GLU A 227 8.09 2.64 -9.84
CA GLU A 227 9.22 1.73 -9.94
C GLU A 227 8.93 0.37 -9.31
N ILE A 228 8.26 0.33 -8.15
CA ILE A 228 7.86 -0.94 -7.51
C ILE A 228 6.92 -1.72 -8.43
N VAL A 229 5.91 -1.05 -9.04
CA VAL A 229 4.98 -1.68 -9.98
C VAL A 229 5.72 -2.27 -11.19
N GLU A 230 6.59 -1.47 -11.84
CA GLU A 230 7.35 -1.88 -13.02
C GLU A 230 8.31 -3.04 -12.72
N GLN A 231 9.01 -2.98 -11.58
CA GLN A 231 9.94 -4.03 -11.18
C GLN A 231 9.22 -5.35 -10.83
N TYR A 232 8.07 -5.26 -10.16
CA TYR A 232 7.29 -6.44 -9.83
C TYR A 232 6.86 -7.20 -11.10
N VAL A 233 6.27 -6.51 -12.05
CA VAL A 233 5.80 -7.12 -13.30
C VAL A 233 6.98 -7.63 -14.14
N SER A 234 8.06 -6.84 -14.26
CA SER A 234 9.27 -7.23 -14.97
C SER A 234 9.95 -8.47 -14.36
N TYR A 235 9.94 -8.60 -13.04
CA TYR A 235 10.50 -9.77 -12.35
C TYR A 235 9.80 -11.05 -12.76
N TYR A 236 8.47 -11.08 -12.74
CA TYR A 236 7.69 -12.24 -13.14
C TYR A 236 7.72 -12.51 -14.66
N ALA A 237 7.83 -11.45 -15.48
CA ALA A 237 8.07 -11.59 -16.92
C ALA A 237 9.37 -12.35 -17.22
N ASN A 238 10.42 -12.01 -16.50
CA ASN A 238 11.74 -12.63 -16.67
C ASN A 238 11.80 -14.07 -16.14
N MET A 239 10.99 -14.42 -15.14
CA MET A 239 10.90 -15.80 -14.63
C MET A 239 10.30 -16.78 -15.63
N LYS A 240 9.74 -16.31 -16.77
CA LYS A 240 8.96 -17.14 -17.72
C LYS A 240 7.89 -17.97 -16.99
N SER A 241 7.36 -17.41 -15.92
CA SER A 241 6.35 -18.06 -15.10
C SER A 241 5.01 -18.09 -15.83
N ALA A 242 4.20 -19.10 -15.52
CA ALA A 242 2.82 -19.15 -15.97
C ALA A 242 1.88 -18.30 -15.07
N TYR A 243 2.45 -17.43 -14.23
CA TYR A 243 1.66 -16.60 -13.31
C TYR A 243 1.05 -15.42 -14.07
N PHE A 244 -0.21 -15.18 -13.82
CA PHE A 244 -0.83 -13.90 -14.08
C PHE A 244 -0.49 -13.00 -12.89
N VAL A 245 0.13 -11.87 -13.14
CA VAL A 245 0.49 -10.89 -12.11
C VAL A 245 0.03 -9.51 -12.54
N GLN A 246 -0.34 -8.72 -11.55
CA GLN A 246 -0.77 -7.35 -11.72
C GLN A 246 -0.41 -6.58 -10.45
N LEU A 247 -0.03 -5.31 -10.57
CA LEU A 247 0.17 -4.42 -9.44
C LEU A 247 -0.22 -3.00 -9.85
N SER A 248 -0.81 -2.25 -8.91
CA SER A 248 -1.21 -0.86 -9.10
C SER A 248 -0.66 0.03 -8.01
N ALA A 249 -0.38 1.29 -8.36
CA ALA A 249 -0.14 2.37 -7.42
C ALA A 249 -1.26 3.41 -7.54
N ILE A 250 -1.87 3.75 -6.40
CA ILE A 250 -3.15 4.42 -6.27
C ILE A 250 -2.95 5.69 -5.45
N ASP A 251 -3.40 6.84 -5.97
CA ASP A 251 -3.36 8.15 -5.31
C ASP A 251 -4.58 8.30 -4.37
N GLU A 252 -4.35 8.21 -3.08
CA GLU A 252 -5.39 8.32 -2.06
C GLU A 252 -6.06 9.70 -2.00
N ALA A 253 -5.40 10.74 -2.49
CA ALA A 253 -6.01 12.07 -2.60
C ALA A 253 -7.16 12.14 -3.62
N LYS A 254 -7.30 11.11 -4.47
CA LYS A 254 -8.38 11.00 -5.48
C LYS A 254 -9.56 10.14 -5.04
N VAL A 255 -9.44 9.46 -3.92
CA VAL A 255 -10.52 8.59 -3.40
C VAL A 255 -11.83 9.35 -3.18
N PRO A 256 -11.85 10.59 -2.62
CA PRO A 256 -13.11 11.30 -2.42
C PRO A 256 -13.87 11.58 -3.73
N GLU A 257 -13.20 12.05 -4.78
CA GLU A 257 -13.82 12.34 -6.09
C GLU A 257 -14.31 11.06 -6.77
N MET A 258 -13.53 9.98 -6.69
CA MET A 258 -13.94 8.67 -7.20
C MET A 258 -15.19 8.17 -6.45
N ALA A 259 -15.22 8.28 -5.11
CA ALA A 259 -16.36 7.86 -4.31
C ALA A 259 -17.63 8.66 -4.58
N GLU A 260 -17.54 9.96 -4.83
CA GLU A 260 -18.68 10.78 -5.28
C GLU A 260 -19.24 10.26 -6.62
N SER A 261 -18.37 9.95 -7.57
CA SER A 261 -18.75 9.38 -8.86
C SER A 261 -19.34 7.98 -8.73
N LEU A 262 -18.78 7.13 -7.85
CA LEU A 262 -19.31 5.82 -7.51
C LEU A 262 -20.72 5.92 -6.91
N ASN A 263 -20.92 6.83 -5.96
CA ASN A 263 -22.21 7.05 -5.32
C ASN A 263 -23.27 7.49 -6.33
N ALA A 264 -22.96 8.46 -7.17
CA ALA A 264 -23.89 8.92 -8.20
C ALA A 264 -24.28 7.81 -9.18
N PHE A 265 -23.31 6.98 -9.59
CA PHE A 265 -23.55 5.82 -10.46
C PHE A 265 -24.38 4.74 -9.75
N ALA A 266 -24.03 4.36 -8.53
CA ALA A 266 -24.72 3.36 -7.73
C ALA A 266 -26.17 3.79 -7.40
N ASP A 267 -26.40 5.04 -7.06
CA ASP A 267 -27.71 5.59 -6.76
C ASP A 267 -28.63 5.55 -7.98
N HIS A 268 -28.12 5.95 -9.15
CA HIS A 268 -28.91 5.90 -10.37
C HIS A 268 -29.29 4.48 -10.75
N LEU A 269 -28.35 3.51 -10.67
CA LEU A 269 -28.65 2.10 -10.92
C LEU A 269 -29.67 1.55 -9.91
N SER A 270 -29.57 1.94 -8.65
CA SER A 270 -30.52 1.53 -7.60
C SER A 270 -31.92 2.07 -7.84
N GLN A 271 -32.06 3.34 -8.23
CA GLN A 271 -33.33 3.98 -8.54
C GLN A 271 -34.02 3.39 -9.78
N ASN A 272 -33.24 2.87 -10.73
CA ASN A 272 -33.71 2.28 -11.98
C ASN A 272 -33.51 0.76 -12.02
N ILE A 273 -33.50 0.09 -10.88
CA ILE A 273 -33.13 -1.32 -10.76
C ILE A 273 -33.97 -2.25 -11.63
N ASP A 274 -35.26 -2.00 -11.77
CA ASP A 274 -36.15 -2.85 -12.56
C ASP A 274 -35.76 -2.90 -14.04
N THR A 275 -35.22 -1.85 -14.58
CA THR A 275 -34.72 -1.76 -15.97
C THR A 275 -33.24 -2.15 -16.09
N CYS A 276 -32.43 -1.91 -15.04
CA CYS A 276 -30.98 -2.12 -15.07
C CYS A 276 -30.51 -3.50 -14.58
N LYS A 277 -31.31 -4.24 -13.80
CA LYS A 277 -30.87 -5.50 -13.15
C LYS A 277 -30.30 -6.55 -14.11
N GLY A 278 -30.82 -6.66 -15.32
CA GLY A 278 -30.32 -7.57 -16.35
C GLY A 278 -28.91 -7.16 -16.83
N ILE A 279 -28.73 -5.87 -17.09
CA ILE A 279 -27.45 -5.31 -17.54
C ILE A 279 -26.43 -5.40 -16.41
N ILE A 280 -26.83 -5.13 -15.15
CA ILE A 280 -25.99 -5.30 -13.96
C ILE A 280 -25.49 -6.74 -13.83
N ALA A 281 -26.38 -7.73 -14.01
CA ALA A 281 -26.03 -9.15 -13.96
C ALA A 281 -24.98 -9.51 -15.02
N ASP A 282 -25.17 -9.05 -16.25
CA ASP A 282 -24.25 -9.27 -17.37
C ASP A 282 -22.89 -8.60 -17.11
N ALA A 283 -22.90 -7.33 -16.72
CA ALA A 283 -21.69 -6.55 -16.45
C ALA A 283 -20.91 -7.17 -15.28
N ARG A 284 -21.60 -7.53 -14.19
CA ARG A 284 -21.00 -8.21 -13.06
C ARG A 284 -20.35 -9.53 -13.47
N GLY A 285 -21.03 -10.34 -14.30
CA GLY A 285 -20.50 -11.62 -14.78
C GLY A 285 -19.27 -11.48 -15.66
N ALA A 286 -19.23 -10.45 -16.51
CA ALA A 286 -18.16 -10.20 -17.45
C ALA A 286 -16.93 -9.49 -16.82
N SER A 287 -17.12 -8.71 -15.75
CA SER A 287 -16.05 -8.03 -15.01
C SER A 287 -15.54 -8.82 -13.80
N GLN A 288 -16.11 -10.00 -13.54
CA GLN A 288 -15.82 -10.80 -12.37
C GLN A 288 -14.41 -11.42 -12.43
N GLN A 289 -13.63 -11.12 -11.40
CA GLN A 289 -12.44 -11.85 -11.05
C GLN A 289 -12.80 -12.90 -10.00
N LYS A 290 -12.83 -14.15 -10.40
CA LYS A 290 -13.27 -15.24 -9.52
C LYS A 290 -12.06 -15.99 -8.97
N PHE A 291 -11.81 -15.83 -7.68
CA PHE A 291 -10.77 -16.55 -6.99
C PHE A 291 -11.37 -17.54 -5.98
N ILE A 292 -10.77 -18.72 -5.93
CA ILE A 292 -11.06 -19.74 -4.91
C ILE A 292 -9.75 -19.95 -4.15
N MET A 293 -9.68 -19.44 -2.92
CA MET A 293 -8.48 -19.51 -2.10
C MET A 293 -8.66 -20.55 -0.98
N GLY A 294 -8.60 -21.83 -1.32
CA GLY A 294 -8.57 -22.94 -0.36
C GLY A 294 -9.61 -22.79 0.76
N THR A 295 -9.15 -22.72 2.00
CA THR A 295 -9.98 -22.56 3.20
C THR A 295 -10.54 -21.14 3.38
N MET A 296 -9.95 -20.12 2.73
CA MET A 296 -10.39 -18.72 2.83
C MET A 296 -11.70 -18.44 2.05
N GLY A 297 -12.16 -19.37 1.22
CA GLY A 297 -13.47 -19.33 0.55
C GLY A 297 -13.45 -18.75 -0.86
N VAL A 298 -14.62 -18.33 -1.34
CA VAL A 298 -14.81 -17.77 -2.67
C VAL A 298 -14.91 -16.26 -2.55
N TYR A 299 -14.17 -15.57 -3.41
CA TYR A 299 -14.18 -14.12 -3.54
C TYR A 299 -14.95 -13.72 -4.80
N TYR A 300 -15.75 -12.68 -4.69
CA TYR A 300 -16.63 -12.19 -5.77
C TYR A 300 -16.31 -10.72 -6.07
N TYR A 301 -15.03 -10.46 -6.39
CA TYR A 301 -14.59 -9.13 -6.77
C TYR A 301 -14.77 -8.91 -8.26
N ILE A 302 -15.11 -7.71 -8.61
CA ILE A 302 -15.24 -7.27 -10.00
C ILE A 302 -14.28 -6.13 -10.24
N ASP A 303 -13.69 -6.06 -11.42
CA ASP A 303 -13.00 -4.87 -11.89
C ASP A 303 -14.03 -3.75 -12.07
N LEU A 304 -13.90 -2.67 -11.31
CA LEU A 304 -14.90 -1.60 -11.26
C LEU A 304 -14.96 -0.80 -12.56
N TYR A 305 -13.82 -0.54 -13.18
CA TYR A 305 -13.78 0.16 -14.46
C TYR A 305 -14.48 -0.65 -15.54
N LYS A 306 -14.14 -1.94 -15.65
CA LYS A 306 -14.77 -2.85 -16.62
C LYS A 306 -16.28 -3.00 -16.39
N PHE A 307 -16.71 -3.03 -15.14
CA PHE A 307 -18.12 -3.03 -14.79
C PHE A 307 -18.84 -1.78 -15.32
N ALA A 308 -18.28 -0.61 -15.06
CA ALA A 308 -18.84 0.67 -15.54
C ALA A 308 -18.83 0.75 -17.08
N GLU A 309 -17.75 0.28 -17.74
CA GLU A 309 -17.64 0.22 -19.18
C GLU A 309 -18.76 -0.61 -19.81
N ILE A 310 -19.01 -1.81 -19.30
CA ILE A 310 -20.05 -2.72 -19.82
C ILE A 310 -21.45 -2.16 -19.58
N ILE A 311 -21.67 -1.56 -18.40
CA ILE A 311 -22.96 -0.89 -18.12
C ILE A 311 -23.20 0.21 -19.16
N LYS A 312 -22.22 1.08 -19.40
CA LYS A 312 -22.29 2.15 -20.40
C LYS A 312 -22.58 1.62 -21.81
N GLU A 313 -21.91 0.53 -22.22
CA GLU A 313 -22.10 -0.05 -23.55
C GLU A 313 -23.49 -0.66 -23.79
N LYS A 314 -24.14 -1.14 -22.72
CA LYS A 314 -25.39 -1.88 -22.82
C LYS A 314 -26.63 -1.09 -22.39
N ALA A 315 -26.46 -0.04 -21.59
CA ALA A 315 -27.58 0.79 -21.15
C ALA A 315 -27.98 1.75 -22.27
N GLU A 316 -29.26 1.75 -22.64
CA GLU A 316 -29.84 2.75 -23.56
C GLU A 316 -30.31 3.98 -22.75
N ASP A 317 -29.42 4.56 -21.96
CA ASP A 317 -29.69 5.68 -21.03
C ASP A 317 -28.51 6.66 -20.99
N GLU A 318 -28.73 7.86 -21.54
CA GLU A 318 -27.67 8.91 -21.59
C GLU A 318 -27.17 9.33 -20.22
N VAL A 319 -28.00 9.22 -19.16
CA VAL A 319 -27.58 9.54 -17.79
C VAL A 319 -26.62 8.46 -17.26
N VAL A 320 -26.93 7.20 -17.50
CA VAL A 320 -26.04 6.08 -17.15
C VAL A 320 -24.70 6.21 -17.88
N ASP A 321 -24.72 6.54 -19.17
CA ASP A 321 -23.52 6.73 -19.98
C ASP A 321 -22.61 7.80 -19.38
N MET A 322 -23.19 8.94 -19.00
CA MET A 322 -22.45 10.05 -18.39
C MET A 322 -21.88 9.65 -17.02
N LEU A 323 -22.66 8.98 -16.17
CA LEU A 323 -22.23 8.58 -14.83
C LEU A 323 -21.14 7.51 -14.89
N ALA A 324 -21.26 6.53 -15.77
CA ALA A 324 -20.25 5.51 -16.01
C ALA A 324 -18.94 6.13 -16.52
N LEU A 325 -19.01 7.05 -17.48
CA LEU A 325 -17.84 7.77 -17.99
C LEU A 325 -17.14 8.59 -16.91
N ASN A 326 -17.90 9.26 -16.05
CA ASN A 326 -17.32 10.00 -14.92
C ASN A 326 -16.59 9.06 -13.96
N LEU A 327 -17.23 7.95 -13.58
CA LEU A 327 -16.60 6.97 -12.68
C LEU A 327 -15.32 6.40 -13.31
N MET A 328 -15.35 6.00 -14.57
CA MET A 328 -14.16 5.49 -15.28
C MET A 328 -13.03 6.51 -15.29
N LYS A 329 -13.35 7.80 -15.55
CA LYS A 329 -12.37 8.88 -15.55
C LYS A 329 -11.73 9.11 -14.18
N GLU A 330 -12.51 9.02 -13.09
CA GLU A 330 -11.96 9.19 -11.74
C GLU A 330 -11.10 7.97 -11.34
N ILE A 331 -11.44 6.75 -11.78
CA ILE A 331 -10.58 5.57 -11.62
C ILE A 331 -9.25 5.77 -12.36
N ASP A 332 -9.27 6.20 -13.63
CA ASP A 332 -8.05 6.50 -14.41
C ASP A 332 -7.19 7.61 -13.77
N ALA A 333 -7.83 8.59 -13.10
CA ALA A 333 -7.11 9.64 -12.40
C ALA A 333 -6.49 9.18 -11.07
N MET A 334 -7.08 8.17 -10.44
CA MET A 334 -6.68 7.63 -9.15
C MET A 334 -5.57 6.59 -9.29
N VAL A 335 -5.66 5.69 -10.28
CA VAL A 335 -4.65 4.67 -10.57
C VAL A 335 -3.57 5.28 -11.46
N PHE A 336 -2.51 5.81 -10.85
CA PHE A 336 -1.46 6.54 -11.58
C PHE A 336 -0.34 5.66 -12.14
N ALA A 337 -0.29 4.39 -11.73
CA ALA A 337 0.54 3.35 -12.33
C ALA A 337 -0.17 2.00 -12.20
N GLU A 338 -0.18 1.24 -13.29
CA GLU A 338 -0.67 -0.13 -13.35
C GLU A 338 0.15 -0.88 -14.40
N ASP A 339 0.55 -2.10 -14.10
CA ASP A 339 1.18 -3.01 -15.06
C ASP A 339 0.79 -4.45 -14.75
N HIS A 340 0.77 -5.30 -15.78
CA HIS A 340 0.35 -6.70 -15.65
C HIS A 340 0.92 -7.60 -16.74
N ILE A 341 0.96 -8.91 -16.44
CA ILE A 341 1.27 -9.95 -17.42
C ILE A 341 0.19 -11.00 -17.39
N ASN A 342 -0.30 -11.34 -18.58
CA ASN A 342 -1.10 -12.53 -18.80
C ASN A 342 -0.34 -13.52 -19.71
N PRO A 343 0.31 -14.55 -19.14
CA PRO A 343 1.12 -15.51 -19.93
C PRO A 343 0.31 -16.33 -20.94
N GLN A 344 -1.01 -16.41 -20.78
CA GLN A 344 -1.89 -17.20 -21.66
C GLN A 344 -2.38 -16.41 -22.90
N GLY A 345 -1.95 -15.15 -23.03
CA GLY A 345 -2.25 -14.34 -24.21
C GLY A 345 -3.71 -13.93 -24.38
N ASN A 346 -4.56 -14.19 -23.40
CA ASN A 346 -5.92 -13.63 -23.33
C ASN A 346 -5.85 -12.18 -22.86
N LEU A 347 -5.32 -11.32 -23.72
CA LEU A 347 -5.14 -9.88 -23.50
C LEU A 347 -6.45 -9.08 -23.43
N ASP A 348 -7.61 -9.72 -23.57
CA ASP A 348 -8.91 -9.05 -23.47
C ASP A 348 -9.34 -8.74 -22.04
N ALA A 349 -8.62 -9.21 -21.05
CA ALA A 349 -8.82 -8.77 -19.67
C ALA A 349 -7.84 -7.62 -19.40
N LYS A 350 -8.13 -6.41 -19.90
CA LYS A 350 -7.52 -5.21 -19.33
C LYS A 350 -7.83 -5.25 -17.82
N GLN A 351 -6.78 -5.19 -17.02
CA GLN A 351 -6.88 -4.89 -15.62
C GLN A 351 -6.80 -3.38 -15.50
N PHE A 352 -7.69 -2.78 -14.76
CA PHE A 352 -7.71 -1.33 -14.60
C PHE A 352 -7.22 -0.89 -13.22
N GLY A 353 -6.77 -1.87 -12.43
CA GLY A 353 -6.04 -1.66 -11.21
C GLY A 353 -6.88 -1.52 -9.94
N LEU A 354 -8.20 -1.71 -10.02
CA LEU A 354 -9.07 -1.50 -8.87
C LEU A 354 -10.32 -2.37 -8.89
N THR A 355 -10.41 -3.34 -7.97
CA THR A 355 -11.61 -4.15 -7.77
C THR A 355 -12.58 -3.54 -6.77
N ILE A 356 -13.82 -4.05 -6.78
CA ILE A 356 -14.85 -3.81 -5.77
C ILE A 356 -15.62 -5.10 -5.48
N ASN A 357 -16.12 -5.27 -4.25
CA ASN A 357 -16.89 -6.45 -3.86
C ASN A 357 -18.30 -6.44 -4.44
N PHE A 358 -18.64 -7.47 -5.22
CA PHE A 358 -19.99 -7.66 -5.76
C PHE A 358 -20.39 -9.14 -5.80
N PRO A 359 -20.83 -9.73 -4.68
CA PRO A 359 -21.40 -11.08 -4.64
C PRO A 359 -22.60 -11.24 -5.57
N PRO A 360 -22.84 -12.45 -6.12
CA PRO A 360 -23.91 -12.67 -7.09
C PRO A 360 -25.32 -12.54 -6.50
N ASN A 361 -25.47 -12.75 -5.22
CA ASN A 361 -26.75 -12.75 -4.51
C ASN A 361 -26.54 -12.60 -2.99
N LEU A 362 -27.61 -12.42 -2.25
CA LEU A 362 -27.59 -12.25 -0.80
C LEU A 362 -27.01 -13.46 -0.06
N GLN A 363 -27.14 -14.68 -0.60
CA GLN A 363 -26.57 -15.88 0.05
C GLN A 363 -25.04 -15.89 0.01
N ALA A 364 -24.44 -15.31 -1.03
CA ALA A 364 -23.01 -15.16 -1.17
C ALA A 364 -22.44 -13.92 -0.47
N TYR A 365 -23.29 -13.00 -0.02
CA TYR A 365 -22.91 -11.81 0.74
C TYR A 365 -22.44 -12.19 2.15
N SER A 366 -21.36 -11.58 2.61
CA SER A 366 -20.84 -11.76 3.96
C SER A 366 -21.16 -10.57 4.84
N SER A 367 -21.78 -10.81 5.99
CA SER A 367 -22.03 -9.75 6.99
C SER A 367 -20.75 -9.16 7.60
N GLY A 368 -19.60 -9.84 7.46
CA GLY A 368 -18.28 -9.29 7.82
C GLY A 368 -17.89 -8.07 6.98
N TYR A 369 -18.48 -7.88 5.80
CA TYR A 369 -18.21 -6.73 4.94
C TYR A 369 -18.39 -5.41 5.67
N GLU A 370 -19.55 -5.23 6.34
CA GLU A 370 -19.87 -4.00 7.08
C GLU A 370 -18.93 -3.77 8.29
N MET A 371 -18.30 -4.82 8.81
CA MET A 371 -17.42 -4.74 9.95
C MET A 371 -15.97 -4.41 9.52
N TYR A 372 -15.55 -4.92 8.36
CA TYR A 372 -14.17 -4.81 7.91
C TYR A 372 -13.87 -3.50 7.15
N VAL A 373 -14.92 -2.87 6.57
CA VAL A 373 -14.81 -1.64 5.76
C VAL A 373 -15.88 -0.63 6.19
N GLN A 374 -15.78 -0.20 7.45
CA GLN A 374 -16.81 0.59 8.14
C GLN A 374 -17.00 1.98 7.52
N CYS A 375 -15.91 2.66 7.18
CA CYS A 375 -15.97 3.98 6.57
C CYS A 375 -16.61 3.91 5.18
N PHE A 376 -16.17 2.94 4.36
CA PHE A 376 -16.72 2.74 3.02
C PHE A 376 -18.22 2.49 3.04
N VAL A 377 -18.69 1.55 3.86
CA VAL A 377 -20.12 1.19 3.95
C VAL A 377 -20.97 2.35 4.48
N LYS A 378 -20.45 3.13 5.42
CA LYS A 378 -21.16 4.25 6.04
C LYS A 378 -21.26 5.46 5.11
N GLU A 379 -20.23 5.71 4.32
CA GLU A 379 -20.06 6.96 3.57
C GLU A 379 -20.31 6.81 2.07
N THR A 380 -20.52 5.56 1.58
CA THR A 380 -20.87 5.29 0.18
C THR A 380 -22.25 4.62 0.04
N THR A 381 -22.80 4.67 -1.17
CA THR A 381 -24.10 4.07 -1.49
C THR A 381 -23.96 2.70 -2.17
N TRP A 382 -22.74 2.17 -2.30
CA TRP A 382 -22.50 0.88 -2.96
C TRP A 382 -23.26 -0.27 -2.30
N LEU A 383 -23.24 -0.37 -0.97
CA LEU A 383 -23.99 -1.40 -0.26
C LEU A 383 -25.50 -1.30 -0.53
N ASN A 384 -26.04 -0.08 -0.66
CA ASN A 384 -27.44 0.11 -1.02
C ASN A 384 -27.76 -0.46 -2.41
N LEU A 385 -26.87 -0.26 -3.38
CA LEU A 385 -27.00 -0.87 -4.71
C LEU A 385 -27.02 -2.41 -4.61
N LEU A 386 -26.08 -3.00 -3.87
CA LEU A 386 -26.04 -4.46 -3.67
C LEU A 386 -27.34 -5.00 -3.09
N MET A 387 -27.83 -4.39 -2.00
CA MET A 387 -29.06 -4.82 -1.34
C MET A 387 -30.31 -4.60 -2.19
N THR A 388 -30.34 -3.54 -2.99
CA THR A 388 -31.44 -3.28 -3.94
C THR A 388 -31.42 -4.30 -5.09
N TYR A 389 -30.23 -4.59 -5.61
CA TYR A 389 -30.06 -5.60 -6.65
C TYR A 389 -30.50 -6.99 -6.18
N TYR A 390 -30.08 -7.43 -4.97
CA TYR A 390 -30.45 -8.74 -4.42
C TYR A 390 -31.95 -8.88 -4.13
N LYS A 391 -32.65 -7.79 -3.83
CA LYS A 391 -34.12 -7.81 -3.66
C LYS A 391 -34.88 -7.91 -4.99
N ALA A 392 -34.25 -7.44 -6.07
CA ALA A 392 -34.86 -7.40 -7.39
C ALA A 392 -34.61 -8.66 -8.24
N THR A 393 -33.64 -9.48 -7.84
CA THR A 393 -33.24 -10.74 -8.51
C THR A 393 -33.59 -11.98 -7.69
#